data_1ab2d641bc3fe1bb0610b2c22d298024
#
_entry.id   1ab2d641bc3fe1bb0610b2c22d298024
#
_cell.length_a   1.000
_cell.length_b   1.000
_cell.length_c   1.000
_cell.angle_alpha   90.00
_cell.angle_beta   90.00
_cell.angle_gamma   90.00
#
_symmetry.space_group_name_H-M   'P 1'
#
loop_
_entity.id
_entity.type
_entity.pdbx_description
1 polymer ?
#
loop_
_entity_poly.entity_id
_entity_poly.type
_entity_poly.pdbx_seq_one_letter_code
_entity_poly.pdbx_strand_id
1 'polypeptide(L)'
;MENVNYPRKDTYILIPAYKPDHLLIELLQKLKAEDFDIVVVNDGSGEEFEPVFEKAKEYAVVLHQNPNRGKGAALRFGFTFVNLNQHNHNYVITCDADGQHSIQDIIAINDKLHEKNNIVLGSRTFDKSVPKRSRNGNFMSRLCRTLITKEYVQDDQCGLRGFPIKDIFNLISLPGNHYEYEMNVICNLQIKRLKFEEVPIQTIYLNDNKSSHFKPNLDTFRIQRTIWLNAIAPLVCSLLSIGLLLVLALLIPAWPIYPSFAVSYVFYFEALMGITALIWPTNKMGRRILIEGIYVTIKSFLVCGLFIAFNFLFMAFPNAEKAIAGVFAYTLALLLTFLCNFPLAYFAWKIKNRNNKKVQ
;
A
#
# COMPACT_ATOMS: atom_id res chain seq x y z
N MET A 1 22.74 20.50 -12.21
CA MET A 1 22.13 20.61 -10.87
C MET A 1 23.25 20.41 -9.88
N GLU A 2 23.46 21.36 -8.97
CA GLU A 2 24.39 21.17 -7.87
C GLU A 2 24.00 19.92 -7.10
N ASN A 3 24.98 19.03 -6.82
CA ASN A 3 24.78 17.89 -5.94
C ASN A 3 24.54 18.42 -4.52
N VAL A 4 23.29 18.65 -4.14
CA VAL A 4 22.94 18.99 -2.78
C VAL A 4 23.18 17.75 -1.93
N ASN A 5 24.21 17.78 -1.11
CA ASN A 5 24.49 16.69 -0.18
C ASN A 5 23.64 16.92 1.09
N TYR A 6 22.54 16.19 1.20
CA TYR A 6 21.67 16.29 2.36
C TYR A 6 22.29 15.60 3.60
N PRO A 7 22.00 16.10 4.82
CA PRO A 7 22.50 15.47 6.04
C PRO A 7 21.98 14.04 6.19
N ARG A 8 22.80 13.18 6.79
CA ARG A 8 22.48 11.76 7.04
C ARG A 8 22.34 11.46 8.52
N LYS A 9 22.98 12.26 9.37
CA LYS A 9 22.88 12.14 10.85
C LYS A 9 21.50 12.43 11.42
N ASP A 10 20.62 13.07 10.67
CA ASP A 10 19.22 13.30 11.06
C ASP A 10 18.26 12.22 10.55
N THR A 11 18.81 11.11 10.03
CA THR A 11 18.07 9.96 9.51
C THR A 11 18.49 8.66 10.18
N TYR A 12 17.54 7.97 10.79
CA TYR A 12 17.73 6.61 11.26
C TYR A 12 17.58 5.59 10.11
N ILE A 13 18.46 4.58 10.11
CA ILE A 13 18.26 3.37 9.29
C ILE A 13 17.75 2.27 10.22
N LEU A 14 16.52 1.79 10.01
CA LEU A 14 15.88 0.75 10.79
C LEU A 14 15.91 -0.59 10.04
N ILE A 15 16.58 -1.57 10.64
CA ILE A 15 16.83 -2.89 10.05
C ILE A 15 16.22 -4.00 10.93
N PRO A 16 15.07 -4.59 10.54
CA PRO A 16 14.59 -5.81 11.18
C PRO A 16 15.45 -7.00 10.74
N ALA A 17 15.96 -7.77 11.68
CA ALA A 17 16.86 -8.89 11.44
C ALA A 17 16.35 -10.16 12.15
N TYR A 18 16.23 -11.25 11.40
CA TYR A 18 15.94 -12.59 11.91
C TYR A 18 16.91 -13.58 11.30
N LYS A 19 17.71 -14.23 12.16
CA LYS A 19 18.76 -15.17 11.75
C LYS A 19 19.66 -14.59 10.65
N PRO A 20 20.25 -13.40 10.88
CA PRO A 20 21.06 -12.73 9.87
C PRO A 20 22.38 -13.47 9.65
N ASP A 21 22.91 -13.35 8.44
CA ASP A 21 24.27 -13.79 8.08
C ASP A 21 25.29 -12.63 8.15
N HIS A 22 26.48 -12.84 7.60
CA HIS A 22 27.57 -11.85 7.55
C HIS A 22 27.21 -10.58 6.76
N LEU A 23 26.23 -10.64 5.85
CA LEU A 23 25.79 -9.50 5.03
C LEU A 23 25.25 -8.36 5.89
N LEU A 24 24.65 -8.68 7.05
CA LEU A 24 24.22 -7.64 8.00
C LEU A 24 25.40 -6.78 8.43
N ILE A 25 26.52 -7.37 8.85
CA ILE A 25 27.70 -6.61 9.33
C ILE A 25 28.29 -5.77 8.20
N GLU A 26 28.39 -6.32 6.99
CA GLU A 26 28.89 -5.56 5.82
C GLU A 26 27.98 -4.34 5.50
N LEU A 27 26.65 -4.53 5.62
CA LEU A 27 25.70 -3.45 5.44
C LEU A 27 25.88 -2.36 6.51
N LEU A 28 26.00 -2.76 7.79
CA LEU A 28 26.20 -1.81 8.90
C LEU A 28 27.49 -0.99 8.74
N GLN A 29 28.60 -1.62 8.35
CA GLN A 29 29.86 -0.94 8.08
C GLN A 29 29.71 0.13 6.98
N LYS A 30 29.07 -0.22 5.87
CA LYS A 30 28.84 0.70 4.76
C LYS A 30 27.93 1.87 5.16
N LEU A 31 26.86 1.60 5.90
CA LEU A 31 25.93 2.63 6.39
C LEU A 31 26.61 3.58 7.39
N LYS A 32 27.45 3.04 8.27
CA LYS A 32 28.20 3.85 9.24
C LYS A 32 29.25 4.72 8.57
N ALA A 33 29.90 4.24 7.49
CA ALA A 33 30.82 5.04 6.68
C ALA A 33 30.11 6.21 5.98
N GLU A 34 28.81 6.10 5.74
CA GLU A 34 27.96 7.15 5.19
C GLU A 34 27.30 8.05 6.26
N ASP A 35 27.73 7.92 7.52
CA ASP A 35 27.33 8.78 8.64
C ASP A 35 25.85 8.64 9.07
N PHE A 36 25.17 7.51 8.74
CA PHE A 36 23.84 7.22 9.23
C PHE A 36 23.84 6.73 10.67
N ASP A 37 22.77 7.03 11.41
CA ASP A 37 22.46 6.40 12.68
C ASP A 37 21.60 5.16 12.46
N ILE A 38 22.00 4.03 13.07
CA ILE A 38 21.47 2.71 12.72
C ILE A 38 20.79 2.07 13.92
N VAL A 39 19.60 1.51 13.69
CA VAL A 39 18.87 0.70 14.66
C VAL A 39 18.61 -0.67 14.05
N VAL A 40 19.12 -1.72 14.68
CA VAL A 40 18.88 -3.12 14.32
C VAL A 40 17.90 -3.72 15.30
N VAL A 41 16.88 -4.42 14.83
CA VAL A 41 15.94 -5.16 15.68
C VAL A 41 16.16 -6.66 15.48
N ASN A 42 16.73 -7.34 16.50
CA ASN A 42 16.76 -8.79 16.57
C ASN A 42 15.36 -9.32 16.87
N ASP A 43 14.71 -9.94 15.90
CA ASP A 43 13.38 -10.53 16.02
C ASP A 43 13.45 -12.00 16.51
N GLY A 44 14.10 -12.24 17.66
CA GLY A 44 14.15 -13.55 18.29
C GLY A 44 14.90 -14.60 17.46
N SER A 45 16.12 -14.27 17.03
CA SER A 45 16.95 -15.14 16.17
C SER A 45 17.47 -16.40 16.87
N GLY A 46 17.57 -16.40 18.21
CA GLY A 46 18.15 -17.47 19.00
C GLY A 46 19.60 -17.21 19.38
N GLU A 47 20.10 -17.97 20.37
CA GLU A 47 21.43 -17.80 20.95
C GLU A 47 22.58 -17.99 19.95
N GLU A 48 22.36 -18.84 18.95
CA GLU A 48 23.35 -19.11 17.89
C GLU A 48 23.72 -17.86 17.07
N PHE A 49 22.82 -16.85 17.02
CA PHE A 49 23.02 -15.60 16.28
C PHE A 49 23.51 -14.45 17.19
N GLU A 50 23.59 -14.63 18.50
CA GLU A 50 24.03 -13.59 19.43
C GLU A 50 25.41 -13.01 19.07
N PRO A 51 26.42 -13.80 18.62
CA PRO A 51 27.70 -13.24 18.21
C PRO A 51 27.60 -12.22 17.04
N VAL A 52 26.63 -12.39 16.14
CA VAL A 52 26.39 -11.43 15.04
C VAL A 52 25.83 -10.13 15.59
N PHE A 53 24.87 -10.20 16.54
CA PHE A 53 24.29 -9.01 17.15
C PHE A 53 25.24 -8.29 18.10
N GLU A 54 26.12 -9.01 18.82
CA GLU A 54 27.18 -8.38 19.62
C GLU A 54 28.14 -7.58 18.71
N LYS A 55 28.52 -8.14 17.56
CA LYS A 55 29.33 -7.40 16.59
C LYS A 55 28.58 -6.22 15.97
N ALA A 56 27.26 -6.35 15.76
CA ALA A 56 26.43 -5.27 15.24
C ALA A 56 26.39 -4.05 16.17
N LYS A 57 26.54 -4.24 17.50
CA LYS A 57 26.60 -3.13 18.49
C LYS A 57 27.77 -2.16 18.29
N GLU A 58 28.81 -2.56 17.55
CA GLU A 58 29.90 -1.65 17.17
C GLU A 58 29.44 -0.55 16.21
N TYR A 59 28.36 -0.77 15.47
CA TYR A 59 27.88 0.10 14.38
C TYR A 59 26.48 0.66 14.62
N ALA A 60 25.66 -0.01 15.45
CA ALA A 60 24.24 0.24 15.56
C ALA A 60 23.72 0.07 17.00
N VAL A 61 22.60 0.70 17.28
CA VAL A 61 21.78 0.34 18.46
C VAL A 61 21.06 -0.97 18.14
N VAL A 62 21.30 -2.01 18.96
CA VAL A 62 20.64 -3.31 18.80
C VAL A 62 19.52 -3.46 19.81
N LEU A 63 18.31 -3.65 19.31
CA LEU A 63 17.12 -3.94 20.12
C LEU A 63 16.79 -5.43 20.02
N HIS A 64 16.44 -6.05 21.15
CA HIS A 64 16.10 -7.47 21.18
C HIS A 64 14.60 -7.65 21.43
N GLN A 65 13.93 -8.38 20.55
CA GLN A 65 12.56 -8.84 20.70
C GLN A 65 12.55 -10.36 20.83
N ASN A 66 12.03 -10.88 21.91
CA ASN A 66 11.96 -12.32 22.16
C ASN A 66 10.57 -12.69 22.72
N PRO A 67 9.90 -13.73 22.19
CA PRO A 67 10.28 -14.57 21.05
C PRO A 67 10.11 -13.85 19.70
N ASN A 68 10.46 -14.55 18.59
CA ASN A 68 10.17 -14.06 17.23
C ASN A 68 8.68 -13.73 17.08
N ARG A 69 8.41 -12.50 16.64
CA ARG A 69 7.05 -12.00 16.42
C ARG A 69 6.77 -11.63 14.95
N GLY A 70 7.81 -11.66 14.12
CA GLY A 70 7.77 -11.41 12.71
C GLY A 70 8.15 -9.98 12.30
N LYS A 71 8.52 -9.81 11.04
CA LYS A 71 9.07 -8.58 10.46
C LYS A 71 8.25 -7.32 10.79
N GLY A 72 6.92 -7.40 10.68
CA GLY A 72 6.04 -6.26 10.98
C GLY A 72 6.06 -5.86 12.46
N ALA A 73 6.16 -6.83 13.38
CA ALA A 73 6.30 -6.56 14.80
C ALA A 73 7.67 -5.94 15.11
N ALA A 74 8.74 -6.43 14.48
CA ALA A 74 10.08 -5.86 14.62
C ALA A 74 10.15 -4.42 14.10
N LEU A 75 9.55 -4.14 12.95
CA LEU A 75 9.45 -2.78 12.42
C LEU A 75 8.71 -1.84 13.38
N ARG A 76 7.56 -2.25 13.94
CA ARG A 76 6.82 -1.44 14.90
C ARG A 76 7.61 -1.20 16.18
N PHE A 77 8.35 -2.21 16.67
CA PHE A 77 9.21 -2.07 17.83
C PHE A 77 10.34 -1.05 17.56
N GLY A 78 10.99 -1.15 16.41
CA GLY A 78 12.00 -0.17 15.99
C GLY A 78 11.42 1.24 15.78
N PHE A 79 10.25 1.37 15.14
CA PHE A 79 9.56 2.66 15.02
C PHE A 79 9.21 3.26 16.40
N THR A 80 8.82 2.44 17.37
CA THR A 80 8.56 2.90 18.73
C THR A 80 9.83 3.48 19.36
N PHE A 81 10.96 2.77 19.22
CA PHE A 81 12.25 3.28 19.69
C PHE A 81 12.63 4.59 19.02
N VAL A 82 12.54 4.69 17.69
CA VAL A 82 12.84 5.90 16.94
C VAL A 82 11.93 7.06 17.36
N ASN A 83 10.64 6.80 17.57
CA ASN A 83 9.69 7.83 18.01
C ASN A 83 9.98 8.36 19.42
N LEU A 84 10.51 7.54 20.29
CA LEU A 84 10.90 7.94 21.66
C LEU A 84 12.27 8.63 21.70
N ASN A 85 13.13 8.39 20.73
CA ASN A 85 14.51 8.89 20.65
C ASN A 85 14.75 9.82 19.46
N GLN A 86 13.75 10.60 19.06
CA GLN A 86 13.80 11.40 17.84
C GLN A 86 14.73 12.64 17.93
N HIS A 87 15.15 13.07 19.11
CA HIS A 87 15.94 14.27 19.44
C HIS A 87 16.36 15.17 18.26
N ASN A 88 17.37 14.74 17.47
CA ASN A 88 17.89 15.48 16.32
C ASN A 88 17.57 14.80 14.98
N HIS A 89 16.67 13.82 14.96
CA HIS A 89 16.32 13.08 13.77
C HIS A 89 14.97 13.50 13.22
N ASN A 90 14.92 13.63 11.90
CA ASN A 90 13.72 14.02 11.16
C ASN A 90 13.13 12.87 10.36
N TYR A 91 13.95 11.85 10.05
CA TYR A 91 13.58 10.79 9.13
C TYR A 91 13.99 9.41 9.65
N VAL A 92 13.29 8.39 9.13
CA VAL A 92 13.68 6.99 9.28
C VAL A 92 13.53 6.27 7.95
N ILE A 93 14.52 5.47 7.59
CA ILE A 93 14.51 4.61 6.40
C ILE A 93 14.52 3.16 6.87
N THR A 94 13.58 2.35 6.43
CA THR A 94 13.59 0.90 6.65
C THR A 94 14.37 0.22 5.54
N CYS A 95 15.16 -0.81 5.87
CA CYS A 95 15.88 -1.60 4.90
C CYS A 95 16.00 -3.05 5.39
N ASP A 96 16.11 -4.02 4.48
CA ASP A 96 16.23 -5.44 4.83
C ASP A 96 17.67 -5.79 5.20
N ALA A 97 17.83 -6.80 6.08
CA ALA A 97 19.15 -7.25 6.57
C ALA A 97 19.93 -8.14 5.58
N ASP A 98 19.34 -8.47 4.43
CA ASP A 98 19.84 -9.46 3.47
C ASP A 98 20.82 -8.92 2.41
N GLY A 99 21.16 -7.63 2.51
CA GLY A 99 22.10 -6.98 1.59
C GLY A 99 21.55 -6.71 0.19
N GLN A 100 20.26 -6.88 -0.06
CA GLN A 100 19.64 -6.66 -1.38
C GLN A 100 19.40 -5.18 -1.71
N HIS A 101 19.68 -4.28 -0.78
CA HIS A 101 19.59 -2.83 -1.00
C HIS A 101 20.98 -2.20 -1.10
N SER A 102 21.26 -1.50 -2.21
CA SER A 102 22.51 -0.78 -2.37
C SER A 102 22.56 0.47 -1.49
N ILE A 103 23.75 0.87 -1.09
CA ILE A 103 23.95 2.12 -0.33
C ILE A 103 23.49 3.33 -1.16
N GLN A 104 23.71 3.32 -2.46
CA GLN A 104 23.28 4.37 -3.37
C GLN A 104 21.76 4.53 -3.40
N ASP A 105 21.02 3.40 -3.34
CA ASP A 105 19.56 3.44 -3.27
C ASP A 105 19.08 4.02 -1.93
N ILE A 106 19.73 3.66 -0.80
CA ILE A 106 19.42 4.21 0.52
C ILE A 106 19.67 5.73 0.55
N ILE A 107 20.79 6.18 -0.02
CA ILE A 107 21.10 7.60 -0.17
C ILE A 107 20.05 8.31 -1.03
N ALA A 108 19.66 7.72 -2.15
CA ALA A 108 18.62 8.30 -3.01
C ALA A 108 17.27 8.45 -2.30
N ILE A 109 16.91 7.51 -1.43
CA ILE A 109 15.73 7.62 -0.56
C ILE A 109 15.90 8.78 0.44
N ASN A 110 17.08 8.88 1.09
CA ASN A 110 17.39 9.97 2.02
C ASN A 110 17.25 11.33 1.35
N ASP A 111 17.87 11.51 0.21
CA ASP A 111 17.85 12.78 -0.52
C ASP A 111 16.42 13.15 -0.93
N LYS A 112 15.63 12.18 -1.37
CA LYS A 112 14.22 12.41 -1.72
C LYS A 112 13.35 12.76 -0.51
N LEU A 113 13.62 12.18 0.67
CA LEU A 113 12.97 12.54 1.93
C LEU A 113 13.20 14.02 2.27
N HIS A 114 14.44 14.48 2.18
CA HIS A 114 14.81 15.87 2.46
C HIS A 114 14.21 16.83 1.44
N GLU A 115 14.25 16.46 0.15
CA GLU A 115 13.69 17.29 -0.93
C GLU A 115 12.18 17.51 -0.78
N LYS A 116 11.42 16.47 -0.43
CA LYS A 116 9.95 16.50 -0.48
C LYS A 116 9.28 16.51 0.89
N ASN A 117 9.97 16.08 1.94
CA ASN A 117 9.42 15.86 3.28
C ASN A 117 8.11 15.06 3.26
N ASN A 118 8.05 14.06 2.37
CA ASN A 118 6.97 13.10 2.17
C ASN A 118 7.51 11.69 2.38
N ILE A 119 6.60 10.72 2.47
CA ILE A 119 6.97 9.31 2.49
C ILE A 119 7.60 8.94 1.13
N VAL A 120 8.66 8.15 1.16
CA VAL A 120 9.38 7.71 -0.05
C VAL A 120 9.39 6.18 -0.11
N LEU A 121 9.00 5.64 -1.25
CA LEU A 121 8.97 4.21 -1.51
C LEU A 121 10.05 3.86 -2.54
N GLY A 122 10.91 2.92 -2.22
CA GLY A 122 11.80 2.30 -3.19
C GLY A 122 10.98 1.47 -4.19
N SER A 123 11.27 1.61 -5.47
CA SER A 123 10.52 0.95 -6.54
C SER A 123 11.46 0.21 -7.48
N ARG A 124 11.44 -1.12 -7.39
CA ARG A 124 12.24 -1.98 -8.26
C ARG A 124 11.67 -2.01 -9.67
N THR A 125 12.55 -2.12 -10.65
CA THR A 125 12.15 -2.37 -12.05
C THR A 125 12.10 -3.86 -12.30
N PHE A 126 10.91 -4.38 -12.67
CA PHE A 126 10.71 -5.80 -12.98
C PHE A 126 10.93 -6.04 -14.47
N ASP A 127 12.16 -6.24 -14.87
CA ASP A 127 12.52 -6.60 -16.23
C ASP A 127 12.43 -8.13 -16.49
N LYS A 128 12.92 -8.57 -17.65
CA LYS A 128 12.87 -9.98 -18.03
C LYS A 128 13.80 -10.88 -17.22
N SER A 129 14.75 -10.33 -16.47
CA SER A 129 15.67 -11.09 -15.60
C SER A 129 14.99 -11.61 -14.35
N VAL A 130 13.90 -10.96 -13.92
CA VAL A 130 13.11 -11.34 -12.73
C VAL A 130 12.35 -12.66 -13.01
N PRO A 131 12.39 -13.67 -12.11
CA PRO A 131 11.65 -14.91 -12.26
C PRO A 131 10.15 -14.68 -12.51
N LYS A 132 9.57 -15.40 -13.48
CA LYS A 132 8.15 -15.25 -13.89
C LYS A 132 7.18 -15.33 -12.70
N ARG A 133 7.43 -16.25 -11.75
CA ARG A 133 6.59 -16.43 -10.56
C ARG A 133 6.55 -15.15 -9.70
N SER A 134 7.70 -14.53 -9.46
CA SER A 134 7.83 -13.27 -8.69
C SER A 134 7.14 -12.13 -9.43
N ARG A 135 7.37 -12.01 -10.73
CA ARG A 135 6.76 -10.97 -11.58
C ARG A 135 5.23 -11.06 -11.60
N ASN A 136 4.68 -12.30 -11.75
CA ASN A 136 3.23 -12.52 -11.76
C ASN A 136 2.62 -12.27 -10.37
N GLY A 137 3.28 -12.66 -9.28
CA GLY A 137 2.83 -12.40 -7.91
C GLY A 137 2.76 -10.91 -7.62
N ASN A 138 3.80 -10.15 -7.96
CA ASN A 138 3.84 -8.69 -7.81
C ASN A 138 2.78 -8.00 -8.68
N PHE A 139 2.57 -8.46 -9.92
CA PHE A 139 1.52 -7.92 -10.78
C PHE A 139 0.13 -8.15 -10.18
N MET A 140 -0.17 -9.36 -9.70
CA MET A 140 -1.47 -9.68 -9.11
C MET A 140 -1.72 -8.88 -7.82
N SER A 141 -0.72 -8.79 -6.93
CA SER A 141 -0.80 -7.97 -5.71
C SER A 141 -1.11 -6.52 -6.05
N ARG A 142 -0.35 -5.93 -6.95
CA ARG A 142 -0.52 -4.56 -7.42
C ARG A 142 -1.90 -4.33 -8.07
N LEU A 143 -2.37 -5.28 -8.90
CA LEU A 143 -3.69 -5.23 -9.52
C LEU A 143 -4.80 -5.19 -8.46
N CYS A 144 -4.83 -6.18 -7.57
CA CYS A 144 -5.86 -6.26 -6.51
C CYS A 144 -5.84 -5.02 -5.62
N ARG A 145 -4.66 -4.59 -5.16
CA ARG A 145 -4.52 -3.40 -4.33
C ARG A 145 -4.99 -2.14 -5.06
N THR A 146 -4.56 -1.92 -6.31
CA THR A 146 -4.95 -0.73 -7.08
C THR A 146 -6.45 -0.68 -7.34
N LEU A 147 -7.09 -1.81 -7.61
CA LEU A 147 -8.55 -1.87 -7.75
C LEU A 147 -9.29 -1.39 -6.50
N ILE A 148 -8.76 -1.72 -5.32
CA ILE A 148 -9.36 -1.40 -4.03
C ILE A 148 -9.02 0.02 -3.58
N THR A 149 -7.74 0.39 -3.62
CA THR A 149 -7.25 1.68 -3.12
C THR A 149 -7.39 2.82 -4.14
N LYS A 150 -7.62 2.48 -5.42
CA LYS A 150 -7.74 3.42 -6.55
C LYS A 150 -6.48 4.26 -6.79
N GLU A 151 -5.34 3.78 -6.29
CA GLU A 151 -4.06 4.45 -6.45
C GLU A 151 -2.98 3.46 -6.84
N TYR A 152 -2.22 3.78 -7.88
CA TYR A 152 -1.18 2.91 -8.41
C TYR A 152 0.16 3.19 -7.70
N VAL A 153 0.83 2.13 -7.25
CA VAL A 153 2.22 2.12 -6.81
C VAL A 153 2.94 1.01 -7.59
N GLN A 154 4.11 1.30 -8.09
CA GLN A 154 4.82 0.37 -8.98
C GLN A 154 5.33 -0.88 -8.28
N ASP A 155 5.89 -0.72 -7.07
CA ASP A 155 6.39 -1.83 -6.26
C ASP A 155 5.81 -1.74 -4.84
N ASP A 156 4.89 -2.65 -4.52
CA ASP A 156 4.22 -2.69 -3.23
C ASP A 156 4.86 -3.68 -2.23
N GLN A 157 5.92 -4.37 -2.65
CA GLN A 157 6.61 -5.39 -1.85
C GLN A 157 8.07 -5.05 -1.50
N CYS A 158 8.55 -3.86 -1.88
CA CYS A 158 9.87 -3.40 -1.50
C CYS A 158 9.91 -2.99 -0.02
N GLY A 159 10.92 -3.46 0.73
CA GLY A 159 11.16 -3.11 2.13
C GLY A 159 11.93 -1.80 2.32
N LEU A 160 12.58 -1.28 1.27
CA LEU A 160 13.30 -0.01 1.32
C LEU A 160 12.32 1.16 1.23
N ARG A 161 12.06 1.81 2.36
CA ARG A 161 11.07 2.89 2.48
C ARG A 161 11.56 3.97 3.43
N GLY A 162 11.29 5.22 3.10
CA GLY A 162 11.62 6.36 3.94
C GLY A 162 10.38 7.05 4.49
N PHE A 163 10.44 7.46 5.75
CA PHE A 163 9.32 8.09 6.45
C PHE A 163 9.80 9.33 7.23
N PRO A 164 9.09 10.46 7.15
CA PRO A 164 9.24 11.53 8.13
C PRO A 164 8.82 11.04 9.53
N ILE A 165 9.59 11.38 10.56
CA ILE A 165 9.31 10.93 11.95
C ILE A 165 7.93 11.36 12.42
N LYS A 166 7.44 12.52 11.99
CA LYS A 166 6.07 13.00 12.28
C LYS A 166 4.95 12.03 11.87
N ASP A 167 5.22 11.14 10.90
CA ASP A 167 4.23 10.19 10.39
C ASP A 167 4.33 8.80 11.06
N ILE A 168 5.40 8.55 11.84
CA ILE A 168 5.68 7.23 12.46
C ILE A 168 4.59 6.78 13.42
N PHE A 169 4.00 7.68 14.20
CA PHE A 169 2.93 7.32 15.14
C PHE A 169 1.77 6.60 14.44
N ASN A 170 1.44 7.02 13.22
CA ASN A 170 0.43 6.33 12.41
C ASN A 170 0.85 4.92 12.00
N LEU A 171 2.16 4.70 11.79
CA LEU A 171 2.70 3.39 11.38
C LEU A 171 2.72 2.41 12.55
N ILE A 172 3.09 2.84 13.75
CA ILE A 172 3.12 2.00 14.97
C ILE A 172 1.75 1.40 15.25
N SER A 173 0.67 2.14 14.99
CA SER A 173 -0.70 1.71 15.26
C SER A 173 -1.27 0.71 14.22
N LEU A 174 -0.59 0.48 13.10
CA LEU A 174 -1.10 -0.40 12.05
C LEU A 174 -1.01 -1.88 12.45
N PRO A 175 -2.01 -2.70 12.10
CA PRO A 175 -1.99 -4.12 12.37
C PRO A 175 -1.00 -4.88 11.48
N GLY A 176 -0.72 -6.13 11.86
CA GLY A 176 0.15 -7.04 11.12
C GLY A 176 1.49 -7.26 11.82
N ASN A 177 1.87 -8.52 11.97
CA ASN A 177 3.11 -8.90 12.63
C ASN A 177 4.19 -9.38 11.65
N HIS A 178 3.79 -9.82 10.44
CA HIS A 178 4.70 -10.38 9.44
C HIS A 178 4.77 -9.46 8.21
N TYR A 179 4.90 -10.02 7.01
CA TYR A 179 5.03 -9.26 5.75
C TYR A 179 3.76 -8.48 5.36
N GLU A 180 2.58 -8.88 5.87
CA GLU A 180 1.33 -8.14 5.68
C GLU A 180 1.34 -6.74 6.30
N TYR A 181 2.21 -6.47 7.27
CA TYR A 181 2.37 -5.14 7.85
C TYR A 181 2.80 -4.11 6.78
N GLU A 182 3.77 -4.46 5.96
CA GLU A 182 4.27 -3.58 4.90
C GLU A 182 3.19 -3.28 3.85
N MET A 183 2.29 -4.25 3.60
CA MET A 183 1.11 -4.04 2.76
C MET A 183 0.10 -3.13 3.45
N ASN A 184 -0.14 -3.29 4.77
CA ASN A 184 -1.00 -2.40 5.54
C ASN A 184 -0.48 -0.96 5.52
N VAL A 185 0.84 -0.75 5.60
CA VAL A 185 1.45 0.57 5.44
C VAL A 185 1.02 1.20 4.12
N ILE A 186 1.22 0.51 2.98
CA ILE A 186 0.87 1.05 1.65
C ILE A 186 -0.64 1.30 1.53
N CYS A 187 -1.48 0.35 1.92
CA CYS A 187 -2.93 0.53 1.88
C CYS A 187 -3.36 1.74 2.73
N ASN A 188 -2.76 1.91 3.93
CA ASN A 188 -3.07 3.03 4.81
C ASN A 188 -2.65 4.37 4.21
N LEU A 189 -1.46 4.46 3.57
CA LEU A 189 -1.01 5.66 2.86
C LEU A 189 -2.03 6.09 1.81
N GLN A 190 -2.50 5.12 1.03
CA GLN A 190 -3.43 5.35 -0.06
C GLN A 190 -4.84 5.69 0.44
N ILE A 191 -5.34 4.97 1.43
CA ILE A 191 -6.66 5.24 2.02
C ILE A 191 -6.69 6.60 2.72
N LYS A 192 -5.63 6.96 3.45
CA LYS A 192 -5.49 8.28 4.09
C LYS A 192 -5.05 9.38 3.11
N ARG A 193 -4.76 9.03 1.84
CA ARG A 193 -4.25 9.93 0.80
C ARG A 193 -3.04 10.74 1.29
N LEU A 194 -2.12 10.07 1.98
CA LEU A 194 -0.85 10.65 2.36
C LEU A 194 0.02 10.81 1.12
N LYS A 195 0.74 11.91 1.04
CA LYS A 195 1.66 12.14 -0.08
C LYS A 195 2.84 11.19 0.03
N PHE A 196 3.18 10.55 -1.06
CA PHE A 196 4.39 9.73 -1.18
C PHE A 196 5.04 9.94 -2.56
N GLU A 197 6.32 9.65 -2.62
CA GLU A 197 7.11 9.63 -3.84
C GLU A 197 7.68 8.24 -4.07
N GLU A 198 7.95 7.87 -5.31
CA GLU A 198 8.62 6.63 -5.67
C GLU A 198 10.02 6.94 -6.22
N VAL A 199 11.02 6.25 -5.73
CA VAL A 199 12.40 6.33 -6.20
C VAL A 199 12.77 5.02 -6.86
N PRO A 200 13.15 5.01 -8.14
CA PRO A 200 13.66 3.80 -8.80
C PRO A 200 14.91 3.30 -8.07
N ILE A 201 14.92 2.02 -7.74
CA ILE A 201 16.05 1.35 -7.09
C ILE A 201 16.49 0.14 -7.89
N GLN A 202 17.73 -0.28 -7.65
CA GLN A 202 18.28 -1.47 -8.27
C GLN A 202 17.60 -2.73 -7.73
N THR A 203 17.46 -3.74 -8.59
CA THR A 203 16.98 -5.06 -8.17
C THR A 203 18.19 -5.97 -8.03
N ILE A 204 18.62 -6.24 -6.79
CA ILE A 204 19.76 -7.11 -6.50
C ILE A 204 19.22 -8.46 -6.04
N TYR A 205 19.56 -9.52 -6.77
CA TYR A 205 19.28 -10.90 -6.37
C TYR A 205 20.57 -11.55 -5.90
N LEU A 206 20.65 -11.87 -4.61
CA LEU A 206 21.76 -12.60 -4.02
C LEU A 206 21.35 -14.05 -3.77
N ASN A 207 22.14 -15.02 -4.22
CA ASN A 207 22.02 -16.44 -3.91
C ASN A 207 20.60 -17.02 -4.04
N ASP A 208 19.85 -16.71 -5.10
CA ASP A 208 18.47 -17.17 -5.32
C ASP A 208 17.50 -16.89 -4.16
N ASN A 209 17.71 -15.79 -3.41
CA ASN A 209 16.93 -15.41 -2.24
C ASN A 209 16.95 -16.44 -1.09
N LYS A 210 18.02 -17.19 -0.91
CA LYS A 210 18.14 -18.20 0.16
C LYS A 210 18.12 -17.58 1.58
N SER A 211 18.49 -16.32 1.71
CA SER A 211 18.41 -15.54 2.96
C SER A 211 16.99 -15.04 3.29
N SER A 212 16.04 -15.18 2.38
CA SER A 212 14.66 -14.74 2.61
C SER A 212 13.86 -15.76 3.43
N HIS A 213 13.34 -15.33 4.57
CA HIS A 213 12.43 -16.13 5.43
C HIS A 213 10.96 -16.05 4.99
N PHE A 214 10.67 -15.50 3.82
CA PHE A 214 9.32 -15.43 3.26
C PHE A 214 8.73 -16.81 2.96
N LYS A 215 7.58 -17.10 3.55
CA LYS A 215 6.84 -18.36 3.33
C LYS A 215 5.80 -18.13 2.22
N PRO A 216 6.05 -18.57 0.97
CA PRO A 216 5.27 -18.14 -0.20
C PRO A 216 3.76 -18.30 -0.06
N ASN A 217 3.29 -19.44 0.48
CA ASN A 217 1.85 -19.68 0.59
C ASN A 217 1.21 -18.89 1.73
N LEU A 218 1.82 -18.92 2.92
CA LEU A 218 1.26 -18.32 4.13
C LEU A 218 1.33 -16.79 4.08
N ASP A 219 2.48 -16.25 3.73
CA ASP A 219 2.67 -14.79 3.71
C ASP A 219 1.94 -14.15 2.53
N THR A 220 1.88 -14.83 1.36
CA THR A 220 1.02 -14.39 0.25
C THR A 220 -0.45 -14.36 0.69
N PHE A 221 -0.93 -15.40 1.38
CA PHE A 221 -2.30 -15.41 1.89
C PHE A 221 -2.56 -14.26 2.87
N ARG A 222 -1.64 -13.99 3.82
CA ARG A 222 -1.74 -12.87 4.76
C ARG A 222 -1.80 -11.52 4.04
N ILE A 223 -0.92 -11.31 3.06
CA ILE A 223 -0.89 -10.10 2.23
C ILE A 223 -2.21 -9.94 1.47
N GLN A 224 -2.67 -10.99 0.78
CA GLN A 224 -3.93 -10.94 0.04
C GLN A 224 -5.12 -10.69 0.98
N ARG A 225 -5.18 -11.39 2.12
CA ARG A 225 -6.21 -11.12 3.14
C ARG A 225 -6.22 -9.66 3.57
N THR A 226 -5.06 -9.05 3.78
CA THR A 226 -4.95 -7.62 4.13
C THR A 226 -5.54 -6.72 3.03
N ILE A 227 -5.21 -6.99 1.76
CA ILE A 227 -5.78 -6.24 0.64
C ILE A 227 -7.31 -6.37 0.60
N TRP A 228 -7.83 -7.60 0.73
CA TRP A 228 -9.27 -7.85 0.69
C TRP A 228 -10.03 -7.30 1.90
N LEU A 229 -9.43 -7.28 3.10
CA LEU A 229 -10.04 -6.63 4.27
C LEU A 229 -10.29 -5.13 4.02
N ASN A 230 -9.42 -4.46 3.26
CA ASN A 230 -9.63 -3.08 2.85
C ASN A 230 -10.74 -2.92 1.79
N ALA A 231 -11.17 -4.03 1.15
CA ALA A 231 -12.27 -4.04 0.20
C ALA A 231 -13.64 -4.33 0.85
N ILE A 232 -13.68 -4.74 2.12
CA ILE A 232 -14.95 -5.14 2.77
C ILE A 232 -15.99 -4.01 2.71
N ALA A 233 -15.61 -2.79 3.06
CA ALA A 233 -16.56 -1.67 3.06
C ALA A 233 -17.18 -1.44 1.67
N PRO A 234 -16.43 -1.28 0.57
CA PRO A 234 -17.04 -1.12 -0.74
C PRO A 234 -17.83 -2.35 -1.21
N LEU A 235 -17.43 -3.58 -0.85
CA LEU A 235 -18.17 -4.78 -1.19
C LEU A 235 -19.53 -4.86 -0.47
N VAL A 236 -19.54 -4.61 0.84
CA VAL A 236 -20.78 -4.58 1.63
C VAL A 236 -21.73 -3.50 1.11
N CYS A 237 -21.23 -2.30 0.84
CA CYS A 237 -22.04 -1.22 0.27
C CYS A 237 -22.61 -1.59 -1.10
N SER A 238 -21.84 -2.28 -1.95
CA SER A 238 -22.33 -2.74 -3.26
C SER A 238 -23.44 -3.77 -3.11
N LEU A 239 -23.27 -4.74 -2.21
CA LEU A 239 -24.31 -5.77 -1.96
C LEU A 239 -25.60 -5.15 -1.39
N LEU A 240 -25.48 -4.23 -0.43
CA LEU A 240 -26.63 -3.54 0.14
C LEU A 240 -27.36 -2.68 -0.90
N SER A 241 -26.64 -1.99 -1.78
CA SER A 241 -27.27 -1.18 -2.82
C SER A 241 -27.94 -2.03 -3.91
N ILE A 242 -27.38 -3.18 -4.27
CA ILE A 242 -28.02 -4.16 -5.17
C ILE A 242 -29.27 -4.73 -4.52
N GLY A 243 -29.21 -5.09 -3.23
CA GLY A 243 -30.35 -5.56 -2.46
C GLY A 243 -31.47 -4.52 -2.39
N LEU A 244 -31.12 -3.25 -2.15
CA LEU A 244 -32.10 -2.15 -2.15
C LEU A 244 -32.76 -1.97 -3.52
N LEU A 245 -31.99 -2.02 -4.61
CA LEU A 245 -32.55 -1.96 -5.97
C LEU A 245 -33.54 -3.09 -6.22
N LEU A 246 -33.20 -4.32 -5.82
CA LEU A 246 -34.07 -5.48 -5.96
C LEU A 246 -35.36 -5.30 -5.16
N VAL A 247 -35.24 -4.87 -3.90
CA VAL A 247 -36.42 -4.63 -3.03
C VAL A 247 -37.36 -3.56 -3.64
N LEU A 248 -36.79 -2.43 -4.10
CA LEU A 248 -37.59 -1.37 -4.72
C LEU A 248 -38.24 -1.85 -6.02
N ALA A 249 -37.56 -2.64 -6.83
CA ALA A 249 -38.08 -3.17 -8.07
C ALA A 249 -39.21 -4.20 -7.87
N LEU A 250 -39.20 -4.97 -6.76
CA LEU A 250 -40.20 -5.98 -6.45
C LEU A 250 -41.41 -5.42 -5.68
N LEU A 251 -41.16 -4.51 -4.71
CA LEU A 251 -42.23 -4.00 -3.84
C LEU A 251 -43.00 -2.83 -4.47
N ILE A 252 -42.41 -2.11 -5.41
CA ILE A 252 -43.02 -0.96 -6.08
C ILE A 252 -42.99 -1.17 -7.60
N PRO A 253 -43.73 -2.14 -8.14
CA PRO A 253 -43.72 -2.48 -9.57
C PRO A 253 -44.13 -1.33 -10.50
N ALA A 254 -44.90 -0.38 -9.98
CA ALA A 254 -45.34 0.81 -10.72
C ALA A 254 -44.22 1.86 -10.87
N TRP A 255 -43.13 1.75 -10.09
CA TRP A 255 -42.01 2.68 -10.19
C TRP A 255 -41.10 2.31 -11.35
N PRO A 256 -40.74 3.28 -12.20
CA PRO A 256 -39.73 3.04 -13.23
C PRO A 256 -38.40 2.58 -12.60
N ILE A 257 -37.70 1.68 -13.27
CA ILE A 257 -36.41 1.13 -12.78
C ILE A 257 -35.34 2.22 -12.58
N TYR A 258 -35.39 3.31 -13.33
CA TYR A 258 -34.40 4.40 -13.24
C TYR A 258 -34.43 5.18 -11.91
N PRO A 259 -35.60 5.59 -11.35
CA PRO A 259 -35.63 6.15 -9.98
C PRO A 259 -35.14 5.17 -8.92
N SER A 260 -35.49 3.88 -9.01
CA SER A 260 -35.01 2.85 -8.08
C SER A 260 -33.49 2.71 -8.15
N PHE A 261 -32.92 2.77 -9.36
CA PHE A 261 -31.48 2.82 -9.58
C PHE A 261 -30.85 4.05 -8.91
N ALA A 262 -31.40 5.25 -9.12
CA ALA A 262 -30.84 6.48 -8.54
C ALA A 262 -30.81 6.44 -7.01
N VAL A 263 -31.91 6.01 -6.37
CA VAL A 263 -32.01 5.85 -4.92
C VAL A 263 -30.97 4.84 -4.42
N SER A 264 -30.88 3.68 -5.05
CA SER A 264 -29.91 2.63 -4.66
C SER A 264 -28.47 3.09 -4.82
N TYR A 265 -28.18 3.89 -5.83
CA TYR A 265 -26.84 4.42 -6.06
C TYR A 265 -26.44 5.52 -5.07
N VAL A 266 -27.35 6.42 -4.71
CA VAL A 266 -27.14 7.42 -3.65
C VAL A 266 -26.91 6.71 -2.32
N PHE A 267 -27.72 5.70 -1.99
CA PHE A 267 -27.51 4.89 -0.79
C PHE A 267 -26.15 4.21 -0.76
N TYR A 268 -25.69 3.63 -1.89
CA TYR A 268 -24.35 3.05 -2.00
C TYR A 268 -23.27 4.08 -1.62
N PHE A 269 -23.39 5.30 -2.14
CA PHE A 269 -22.41 6.35 -1.89
C PHE A 269 -22.39 6.78 -0.42
N GLU A 270 -23.54 7.07 0.17
CA GLU A 270 -23.64 7.50 1.57
C GLU A 270 -23.18 6.42 2.53
N ALA A 271 -23.57 5.15 2.29
CA ALA A 271 -23.12 4.02 3.08
C ALA A 271 -21.60 3.85 2.99
N LEU A 272 -21.01 3.96 1.79
CA LEU A 272 -19.58 3.87 1.59
C LEU A 272 -18.84 4.98 2.33
N MET A 273 -19.32 6.22 2.26
CA MET A 273 -18.72 7.36 2.97
C MET A 273 -18.82 7.19 4.48
N GLY A 274 -19.99 6.77 4.99
CA GLY A 274 -20.21 6.53 6.43
C GLY A 274 -19.32 5.43 6.97
N ILE A 275 -19.27 4.27 6.32
CA ILE A 275 -18.45 3.14 6.76
C ILE A 275 -16.95 3.48 6.69
N THR A 276 -16.52 4.15 5.62
CA THR A 276 -15.11 4.55 5.51
C THR A 276 -14.71 5.60 6.55
N ALA A 277 -15.60 6.51 6.92
CA ALA A 277 -15.38 7.48 7.98
C ALA A 277 -15.24 6.83 9.36
N LEU A 278 -16.04 5.78 9.63
CA LEU A 278 -15.98 5.02 10.89
C LEU A 278 -14.70 4.19 11.01
N ILE A 279 -14.31 3.51 9.92
CA ILE A 279 -13.13 2.62 9.95
C ILE A 279 -11.83 3.43 9.96
N TRP A 280 -11.79 4.57 9.26
CA TRP A 280 -10.58 5.41 9.13
C TRP A 280 -10.88 6.88 9.43
N PRO A 281 -11.04 7.27 10.70
CA PRO A 281 -11.19 8.66 11.08
C PRO A 281 -9.92 9.45 10.72
N THR A 282 -10.07 10.61 10.09
CA THR A 282 -8.96 11.48 9.72
C THR A 282 -9.23 12.92 10.11
N ASN A 283 -8.19 13.64 10.54
CA ASN A 283 -8.28 15.06 10.87
C ASN A 283 -8.53 15.96 9.62
N LYS A 284 -8.47 15.39 8.42
CA LYS A 284 -8.67 16.09 7.13
C LYS A 284 -9.95 15.62 6.43
N MET A 285 -10.99 15.31 7.18
CA MET A 285 -12.26 14.76 6.69
C MET A 285 -12.86 15.60 5.54
N GLY A 286 -12.89 16.93 5.67
CA GLY A 286 -13.49 17.80 4.63
C GLY A 286 -12.80 17.66 3.26
N ARG A 287 -11.47 17.62 3.22
CA ARG A 287 -10.73 17.43 1.97
C ARG A 287 -10.96 16.05 1.36
N ARG A 288 -11.07 15.03 2.22
CA ARG A 288 -11.38 13.65 1.80
C ARG A 288 -12.76 13.57 1.18
N ILE A 289 -13.77 14.15 1.83
CA ILE A 289 -15.15 14.20 1.32
C ILE A 289 -15.19 14.88 -0.06
N LEU A 290 -14.49 16.01 -0.22
CA LEU A 290 -14.46 16.72 -1.51
C LEU A 290 -13.85 15.85 -2.62
N ILE A 291 -12.70 15.23 -2.39
CA ILE A 291 -12.01 14.42 -3.40
C ILE A 291 -12.81 13.16 -3.73
N GLU A 292 -13.34 12.46 -2.71
CA GLU A 292 -14.21 11.30 -2.92
C GLU A 292 -15.50 11.72 -3.64
N GLY A 293 -16.08 12.86 -3.29
CA GLY A 293 -17.25 13.42 -3.96
C GLY A 293 -17.00 13.64 -5.46
N ILE A 294 -15.92 14.30 -5.84
CA ILE A 294 -15.55 14.50 -7.27
C ILE A 294 -15.36 13.15 -7.97
N TYR A 295 -14.61 12.23 -7.35
CA TYR A 295 -14.38 10.91 -7.93
C TYR A 295 -15.68 10.14 -8.14
N VAL A 296 -16.57 10.17 -7.15
CA VAL A 296 -17.89 9.50 -7.24
C VAL A 296 -18.76 10.15 -8.28
N THR A 297 -18.78 11.49 -8.40
CA THR A 297 -19.54 12.19 -9.44
C THR A 297 -19.12 11.72 -10.84
N ILE A 298 -17.81 11.66 -11.11
CA ILE A 298 -17.32 11.18 -12.41
C ILE A 298 -17.73 9.71 -12.63
N LYS A 299 -17.60 8.85 -11.61
CA LYS A 299 -18.03 7.46 -11.70
C LYS A 299 -19.55 7.32 -11.90
N SER A 300 -20.33 8.20 -11.28
CA SER A 300 -21.79 8.19 -11.45
C SER A 300 -22.21 8.29 -12.88
N PHE A 301 -21.61 9.19 -13.65
CA PHE A 301 -21.90 9.30 -15.09
C PHE A 301 -21.56 8.00 -15.84
N LEU A 302 -20.44 7.35 -15.50
CA LEU A 302 -20.05 6.08 -16.11
C LEU A 302 -21.02 4.95 -15.72
N VAL A 303 -21.38 4.84 -14.45
CA VAL A 303 -22.33 3.82 -13.97
C VAL A 303 -23.70 4.04 -14.60
N CYS A 304 -24.19 5.29 -14.65
CA CYS A 304 -25.47 5.61 -15.30
C CYS A 304 -25.46 5.25 -16.79
N GLY A 305 -24.42 5.64 -17.51
CA GLY A 305 -24.30 5.32 -18.93
C GLY A 305 -24.26 3.82 -19.21
N LEU A 306 -23.46 3.07 -18.43
CA LEU A 306 -23.41 1.61 -18.54
C LEU A 306 -24.71 0.94 -18.12
N PHE A 307 -25.36 1.42 -17.05
CA PHE A 307 -26.66 0.90 -16.61
C PHE A 307 -27.71 1.07 -17.72
N ILE A 308 -27.81 2.26 -18.32
CA ILE A 308 -28.75 2.52 -19.42
C ILE A 308 -28.47 1.60 -20.60
N ALA A 309 -27.20 1.49 -21.01
CA ALA A 309 -26.80 0.64 -22.13
C ALA A 309 -27.11 -0.84 -21.88
N PHE A 310 -26.77 -1.36 -20.71
CA PHE A 310 -27.04 -2.76 -20.37
C PHE A 310 -28.53 -3.04 -20.14
N ASN A 311 -29.26 -2.12 -19.51
CA ASN A 311 -30.69 -2.27 -19.36
C ASN A 311 -31.39 -2.33 -20.73
N PHE A 312 -31.00 -1.47 -21.67
CA PHE A 312 -31.49 -1.52 -23.03
C PHE A 312 -31.16 -2.86 -23.74
N LEU A 313 -29.92 -3.33 -23.59
CA LEU A 313 -29.47 -4.61 -24.15
C LEU A 313 -30.28 -5.79 -23.56
N PHE A 314 -30.45 -5.85 -22.25
CA PHE A 314 -31.20 -6.96 -21.60
C PHE A 314 -32.69 -6.93 -21.93
N MET A 315 -33.28 -5.74 -22.10
CA MET A 315 -34.66 -5.59 -22.53
C MET A 315 -34.95 -6.04 -23.95
N ALA A 316 -33.91 -6.22 -24.78
CA ALA A 316 -34.03 -6.78 -26.11
C ALA A 316 -34.26 -8.31 -26.11
N PHE A 317 -34.08 -9.01 -24.99
CA PHE A 317 -34.36 -10.43 -24.88
C PHE A 317 -35.86 -10.69 -24.62
N PRO A 318 -36.51 -11.59 -25.38
CA PRO A 318 -37.97 -11.74 -25.41
C PRO A 318 -38.65 -12.09 -24.09
N ASN A 319 -37.93 -12.72 -23.16
CA ASN A 319 -38.49 -13.24 -21.90
C ASN A 319 -37.88 -12.62 -20.65
N ALA A 320 -37.20 -11.47 -20.77
CA ALA A 320 -36.57 -10.82 -19.62
C ALA A 320 -37.60 -10.04 -18.79
N GLU A 321 -37.78 -10.40 -17.52
CA GLU A 321 -38.49 -9.55 -16.58
C GLU A 321 -37.72 -8.26 -16.33
N LYS A 322 -38.39 -7.10 -16.44
CA LYS A 322 -37.77 -5.76 -16.36
C LYS A 322 -36.97 -5.56 -15.06
N ALA A 323 -37.49 -6.08 -13.94
CA ALA A 323 -36.78 -5.97 -12.66
C ALA A 323 -35.46 -6.75 -12.65
N ILE A 324 -35.45 -7.97 -13.18
CA ILE A 324 -34.26 -8.84 -13.26
C ILE A 324 -33.23 -8.23 -14.20
N ALA A 325 -33.67 -7.78 -15.39
CA ALA A 325 -32.80 -7.12 -16.36
C ALA A 325 -32.12 -5.87 -15.77
N GLY A 326 -32.85 -5.06 -15.00
CA GLY A 326 -32.33 -3.87 -14.33
C GLY A 326 -31.30 -4.22 -13.25
N VAL A 327 -31.53 -5.25 -12.43
CA VAL A 327 -30.57 -5.71 -11.41
C VAL A 327 -29.28 -6.23 -12.05
N PHE A 328 -29.39 -7.01 -13.13
CA PHE A 328 -28.22 -7.47 -13.89
C PHE A 328 -27.44 -6.33 -14.50
N ALA A 329 -28.12 -5.38 -15.16
CA ALA A 329 -27.50 -4.19 -15.75
C ALA A 329 -26.74 -3.37 -14.70
N TYR A 330 -27.34 -3.17 -13.51
CA TYR A 330 -26.70 -2.44 -12.40
C TYR A 330 -25.47 -3.17 -11.87
N THR A 331 -25.58 -4.46 -11.62
CA THR A 331 -24.49 -5.28 -11.11
C THR A 331 -23.30 -5.26 -12.09
N LEU A 332 -23.56 -5.42 -13.38
CA LEU A 332 -22.53 -5.38 -14.41
C LEU A 332 -21.89 -3.99 -14.53
N ALA A 333 -22.69 -2.92 -14.44
CA ALA A 333 -22.15 -1.55 -14.43
C ALA A 333 -21.24 -1.27 -13.24
N LEU A 334 -21.62 -1.73 -12.03
CA LEU A 334 -20.77 -1.63 -10.84
C LEU A 334 -19.46 -2.41 -11.00
N LEU A 335 -19.53 -3.64 -11.52
CA LEU A 335 -18.35 -4.48 -11.75
C LEU A 335 -17.39 -3.84 -12.74
N LEU A 336 -17.87 -3.37 -13.89
CA LEU A 336 -17.02 -2.74 -14.90
C LEU A 336 -16.40 -1.43 -14.39
N THR A 337 -17.14 -0.62 -13.64
CA THR A 337 -16.58 0.59 -13.03
C THR A 337 -15.55 0.29 -11.96
N PHE A 338 -15.68 -0.82 -11.23
CA PHE A 338 -14.66 -1.29 -10.32
C PHE A 338 -13.38 -1.69 -11.07
N LEU A 339 -13.50 -2.44 -12.15
CA LEU A 339 -12.36 -2.84 -12.98
C LEU A 339 -11.65 -1.65 -13.64
N CYS A 340 -12.37 -0.57 -13.98
CA CYS A 340 -11.79 0.66 -14.50
C CYS A 340 -10.88 1.39 -13.51
N ASN A 341 -10.90 1.06 -12.21
CA ASN A 341 -10.00 1.69 -11.23
C ASN A 341 -8.53 1.48 -11.59
N PHE A 342 -8.15 0.29 -12.09
CA PHE A 342 -6.77 -0.01 -12.41
C PHE A 342 -6.21 0.84 -13.56
N PRO A 343 -6.80 0.86 -14.77
CA PRO A 343 -6.29 1.69 -15.85
C PRO A 343 -6.31 3.17 -15.50
N LEU A 344 -7.34 3.68 -14.84
CA LEU A 344 -7.41 5.08 -14.43
C LEU A 344 -6.29 5.45 -13.46
N ALA A 345 -6.06 4.65 -12.43
CA ALA A 345 -4.97 4.87 -11.47
C ALA A 345 -3.58 4.76 -12.14
N TYR A 346 -3.39 3.80 -13.04
CA TYR A 346 -2.15 3.64 -13.80
C TYR A 346 -1.86 4.86 -14.69
N PHE A 347 -2.85 5.36 -15.42
CA PHE A 347 -2.68 6.55 -16.27
C PHE A 347 -2.39 7.79 -15.43
N ALA A 348 -3.08 7.99 -14.30
CA ALA A 348 -2.82 9.10 -13.38
C ALA A 348 -1.37 9.05 -12.84
N TRP A 349 -0.90 7.89 -12.41
CA TRP A 349 0.47 7.65 -11.99
C TRP A 349 1.48 7.95 -13.11
N LYS A 350 1.21 7.47 -14.33
CA LYS A 350 2.08 7.70 -15.49
C LYS A 350 2.22 9.18 -15.83
N ILE A 351 1.11 9.95 -15.75
CA ILE A 351 1.13 11.41 -15.98
C ILE A 351 1.95 12.10 -14.87
N LYS A 352 1.74 11.74 -13.59
CA LYS A 352 2.51 12.29 -12.46
C LYS A 352 4.00 12.09 -12.67
N ASN A 353 4.42 10.86 -13.00
CA ASN A 353 5.84 10.54 -13.17
C ASN A 353 6.47 11.13 -14.43
N ARG A 354 5.68 11.37 -15.48
CA ARG A 354 6.14 12.03 -16.69
C ARG A 354 6.44 13.52 -16.46
N ASN A 355 5.63 14.17 -15.62
CA ASN A 355 5.84 15.56 -15.24
C ASN A 355 7.06 15.71 -14.31
N ASN A 356 7.27 14.78 -13.39
CA ASN A 356 8.46 14.77 -12.53
C ASN A 356 9.78 14.61 -13.33
N LYS A 357 9.79 13.82 -14.42
CA LYS A 357 10.96 13.67 -15.31
C LYS A 357 11.24 14.90 -16.19
N LYS A 358 10.27 15.79 -16.42
CA LYS A 358 10.49 17.03 -17.18
C LYS A 358 11.01 18.19 -16.32
N VAL A 359 10.94 18.05 -15.00
CA VAL A 359 11.39 19.06 -14.02
C VAL A 359 12.81 18.72 -13.50
N GLN A 360 13.29 17.52 -13.77
CA GLN A 360 14.69 17.07 -13.59
C GLN A 360 15.50 17.32 -14.86
#